data_cd467ef4c859d6978dd57976376b7168
#
_entry.id   cd467ef4c859d6978dd57976376b7168
#
_cell.length_a   1.000
_cell.length_b   1.000
_cell.length_c   1.000
_cell.angle_alpha   90.00
_cell.angle_beta   90.00
_cell.angle_gamma   90.00
#
_symmetry.space_group_name_H-M   'P 1'
#
loop_
_entity.id
_entity.type
_entity.pdbx_description
1 polymer ?
#
loop_
_entity_poly.entity_id
_entity_poly.type
_entity_poly.pdbx_seq_one_letter_code
_entity_poly.pdbx_strand_id
1 'polypeptide(L)'
;MSDAFQYVAVDVSKAMLDIAMPGANKVWRSPNSVAGIAAFRKRLTGFAHPQVVCEATGRYGRLLAREMGDAGIAMSIVNPRQVRDFARATGQLAKTDALDANIILRFACAMQPAPSPPTPANQARLAEQVRRRRQLVDMLAVEKQRLSGLEDADTLASIREHLAFLEGQISQCNARIKAEIEADEKLARKAVLLESIPGIGATTAAVLIAELPELGIADKKQIAALAGVAPMNRDSGQWRGQAHITGGRLSVRCSLYMATLPAIRFNPAIKDFYQRLRAEGKAPKVAITAAMRKILVIANAIIQQDRPWTNHA
;
A
#
# COMPACT_ATOMS: atom_id res chain seq x y z
N MET A 1 -32.06 -20.05 -2.33
CA MET A 1 -31.14 -19.95 -1.17
C MET A 1 -30.10 -18.93 -1.55
N SER A 2 -29.93 -17.83 -0.81
CA SER A 2 -29.05 -16.75 -1.18
C SER A 2 -27.60 -17.20 -1.20
N ASP A 3 -26.87 -16.93 -2.30
CA ASP A 3 -25.41 -17.11 -2.46
C ASP A 3 -24.61 -16.15 -1.55
N ALA A 4 -25.09 -15.91 -0.33
CA ALA A 4 -24.45 -15.00 0.61
C ALA A 4 -23.16 -15.63 1.16
N PHE A 5 -22.07 -14.87 1.14
CA PHE A 5 -20.80 -15.28 1.72
C PHE A 5 -20.95 -15.59 3.23
N GLN A 6 -20.27 -16.66 3.65
CA GLN A 6 -20.10 -17.02 5.05
C GLN A 6 -18.75 -16.49 5.53
N TYR A 7 -18.78 -15.39 6.29
CA TYR A 7 -17.56 -14.73 6.73
C TYR A 7 -16.85 -15.51 7.82
N VAL A 8 -15.54 -15.68 7.65
CA VAL A 8 -14.61 -16.21 8.66
C VAL A 8 -13.52 -15.18 8.89
N ALA A 9 -13.38 -14.73 10.12
CA ALA A 9 -12.42 -13.68 10.43
C ALA A 9 -11.12 -14.24 11.00
N VAL A 10 -10.01 -13.60 10.64
CA VAL A 10 -8.67 -14.00 11.10
C VAL A 10 -7.94 -12.76 11.59
N ASP A 11 -7.59 -12.73 12.87
CA ASP A 11 -6.55 -11.84 13.36
C ASP A 11 -5.19 -12.53 13.17
N VAL A 12 -4.27 -11.80 12.51
CA VAL A 12 -3.00 -12.35 12.03
C VAL A 12 -1.84 -11.76 12.81
N SER A 13 -1.16 -12.60 13.58
CA SER A 13 0.11 -12.26 14.21
C SER A 13 1.32 -12.91 13.50
N LYS A 14 2.52 -12.63 13.97
CA LYS A 14 3.75 -13.24 13.43
C LYS A 14 3.72 -14.77 13.51
N ALA A 15 3.28 -15.32 14.65
CA ALA A 15 3.35 -16.75 14.94
C ALA A 15 2.01 -17.46 14.82
N MET A 16 0.90 -16.76 15.03
CA MET A 16 -0.42 -17.36 15.20
C MET A 16 -1.48 -16.66 14.34
N LEU A 17 -2.50 -17.42 14.04
CA LEU A 17 -3.77 -16.99 13.48
C LEU A 17 -4.85 -17.22 14.54
N ASP A 18 -5.54 -16.18 14.95
CA ASP A 18 -6.71 -16.24 15.81
C ASP A 18 -7.97 -16.17 14.94
N ILE A 19 -8.75 -17.24 14.87
CA ILE A 19 -9.78 -17.44 13.85
C ILE A 19 -11.15 -17.49 14.50
N ALA A 20 -12.01 -16.54 14.15
CA ALA A 20 -13.41 -16.50 14.56
C ALA A 20 -14.30 -17.03 13.43
N MET A 21 -15.15 -18.02 13.76
CA MET A 21 -16.07 -18.68 12.82
C MET A 21 -17.53 -18.41 13.20
N PRO A 22 -18.45 -18.32 12.23
CA PRO A 22 -19.88 -18.18 12.52
C PRO A 22 -20.39 -19.33 13.39
N GLY A 23 -21.16 -19.00 14.43
CA GLY A 23 -21.75 -19.99 15.32
C GLY A 23 -20.79 -20.67 16.32
N ALA A 24 -19.50 -20.35 16.28
CA ALA A 24 -18.53 -20.87 17.24
C ALA A 24 -18.42 -19.95 18.47
N ASN A 25 -18.51 -20.52 19.66
CA ASN A 25 -18.38 -19.78 20.92
C ASN A 25 -16.92 -19.44 21.29
N LYS A 26 -15.94 -20.06 20.63
CA LYS A 26 -14.51 -19.88 20.92
C LYS A 26 -13.73 -19.61 19.65
N VAL A 27 -12.79 -18.68 19.75
CA VAL A 27 -11.77 -18.43 18.72
C VAL A 27 -10.83 -19.63 18.63
N TRP A 28 -10.62 -20.13 17.42
CA TRP A 28 -9.68 -21.22 17.18
C TRP A 28 -8.30 -20.64 16.82
N ARG A 29 -7.26 -21.20 17.42
CA ARG A 29 -5.88 -20.76 17.16
C ARG A 29 -5.15 -21.77 16.27
N SER A 30 -4.41 -21.24 15.28
CA SER A 30 -3.57 -22.05 14.40
C SER A 30 -2.22 -21.35 14.18
N PRO A 31 -1.12 -22.09 14.01
CA PRO A 31 0.15 -21.46 13.64
C PRO A 31 0.06 -20.73 12.30
N ASN A 32 0.69 -19.55 12.21
CA ASN A 32 0.85 -18.82 10.94
C ASN A 32 1.98 -19.46 10.10
N SER A 33 1.72 -20.68 9.63
CA SER A 33 2.61 -21.51 8.82
C SER A 33 1.81 -22.25 7.75
N VAL A 34 2.49 -22.79 6.74
CA VAL A 34 1.84 -23.55 5.66
C VAL A 34 0.97 -24.68 6.24
N ALA A 35 1.49 -25.43 7.22
CA ALA A 35 0.74 -26.53 7.87
C ALA A 35 -0.48 -26.01 8.65
N GLY A 36 -0.33 -24.92 9.42
CA GLY A 36 -1.45 -24.34 10.17
C GLY A 36 -2.53 -23.77 9.26
N ILE A 37 -2.15 -23.12 8.14
CA ILE A 37 -3.11 -22.63 7.16
C ILE A 37 -3.78 -23.78 6.41
N ALA A 38 -3.07 -24.87 6.11
CA ALA A 38 -3.67 -26.06 5.53
C ALA A 38 -4.72 -26.69 6.47
N ALA A 39 -4.46 -26.74 7.78
CA ALA A 39 -5.46 -27.16 8.78
C ALA A 39 -6.66 -26.20 8.82
N PHE A 40 -6.45 -24.91 8.68
CA PHE A 40 -7.53 -23.91 8.57
C PHE A 40 -8.37 -24.12 7.31
N ARG A 41 -7.74 -24.33 6.15
CA ARG A 41 -8.46 -24.64 4.90
C ARG A 41 -9.38 -25.86 5.02
N LYS A 42 -8.93 -26.92 5.69
CA LYS A 42 -9.78 -28.10 5.95
C LYS A 42 -11.03 -27.75 6.75
N ARG A 43 -10.98 -26.78 7.66
CA ARG A 43 -12.18 -26.33 8.39
C ARG A 43 -13.12 -25.49 7.52
N LEU A 44 -12.58 -24.77 6.53
CA LEU A 44 -13.38 -23.99 5.60
C LEU A 44 -14.25 -24.86 4.66
N THR A 45 -13.92 -26.13 4.45
CA THR A 45 -14.75 -27.04 3.64
C THR A 45 -16.15 -27.28 4.23
N GLY A 46 -16.36 -26.97 5.50
CA GLY A 46 -17.69 -27.02 6.12
C GLY A 46 -18.61 -25.84 5.76
N PHE A 47 -18.12 -24.86 4.98
CA PHE A 47 -18.87 -23.69 4.54
C PHE A 47 -19.11 -23.76 3.04
N ALA A 48 -20.31 -23.42 2.58
CA ALA A 48 -20.64 -23.46 1.15
C ALA A 48 -19.89 -22.37 0.35
N HIS A 49 -19.83 -21.16 0.87
CA HIS A 49 -19.18 -20.00 0.25
C HIS A 49 -18.34 -19.21 1.28
N PRO A 50 -17.21 -19.77 1.75
CA PRO A 50 -16.40 -19.11 2.77
C PRO A 50 -15.69 -17.88 2.20
N GLN A 51 -15.77 -16.77 2.94
CA GLN A 51 -14.94 -15.59 2.68
C GLN A 51 -14.10 -15.27 3.91
N VAL A 52 -12.80 -15.37 3.78
CA VAL A 52 -11.86 -15.06 4.86
C VAL A 52 -11.66 -13.55 4.93
N VAL A 53 -11.80 -12.96 6.11
CA VAL A 53 -11.61 -11.53 6.33
C VAL A 53 -10.50 -11.32 7.35
N CYS A 54 -9.48 -10.55 7.02
CA CYS A 54 -8.43 -10.17 7.96
C CYS A 54 -8.07 -8.68 7.84
N GLU A 55 -7.45 -8.14 8.88
CA GLU A 55 -6.86 -6.81 8.81
C GLU A 55 -5.55 -6.80 7.99
N ALA A 56 -5.22 -5.63 7.44
CA ALA A 56 -3.94 -5.41 6.77
C ALA A 56 -2.79 -5.40 7.80
N THR A 57 -2.19 -6.57 8.06
CA THR A 57 -1.09 -6.79 9.02
C THR A 57 0.31 -6.76 8.36
N GLY A 58 0.41 -6.16 7.18
CA GLY A 58 1.67 -6.04 6.44
C GLY A 58 2.22 -7.41 6.01
N ARG A 59 3.46 -7.74 6.44
CA ARG A 59 4.13 -8.98 6.00
C ARG A 59 3.51 -10.26 6.55
N TYR A 60 2.85 -10.21 7.71
CA TYR A 60 2.38 -11.42 8.39
C TYR A 60 1.15 -12.03 7.74
N GLY A 61 0.29 -11.22 7.10
CA GLY A 61 -0.90 -11.70 6.38
C GLY A 61 -0.64 -12.28 4.99
N ARG A 62 0.59 -12.15 4.45
CA ARG A 62 0.88 -12.55 3.06
C ARG A 62 0.82 -14.06 2.83
N LEU A 63 1.33 -14.84 3.79
CA LEU A 63 1.27 -16.29 3.68
C LEU A 63 -0.19 -16.75 3.62
N LEU A 64 -1.03 -16.23 4.51
CA LEU A 64 -2.46 -16.51 4.52
C LEU A 64 -3.10 -16.09 3.18
N ALA A 65 -2.84 -14.88 2.69
CA ALA A 65 -3.42 -14.39 1.45
C ALA A 65 -3.02 -15.24 0.23
N ARG A 66 -1.75 -15.66 0.15
CA ARG A 66 -1.29 -16.57 -0.90
C ARG A 66 -1.99 -17.91 -0.84
N GLU A 67 -1.99 -18.58 0.32
CA GLU A 67 -2.59 -19.90 0.50
C GLU A 67 -4.11 -19.91 0.27
N MET A 68 -4.81 -18.82 0.59
CA MET A 68 -6.24 -18.64 0.25
C MET A 68 -6.42 -18.45 -1.26
N GLY A 69 -5.61 -17.58 -1.89
CA GLY A 69 -5.65 -17.35 -3.34
C GLY A 69 -5.36 -18.62 -4.14
N ASP A 70 -4.32 -19.38 -3.79
CA ASP A 70 -3.95 -20.64 -4.43
C ASP A 70 -5.06 -21.71 -4.29
N ALA A 71 -5.86 -21.61 -3.23
CA ALA A 71 -7.00 -22.48 -3.00
C ALA A 71 -8.33 -21.98 -3.62
N GLY A 72 -8.35 -20.84 -4.27
CA GLY A 72 -9.57 -20.23 -4.81
C GLY A 72 -10.56 -19.75 -3.74
N ILE A 73 -10.12 -19.58 -2.48
CA ILE A 73 -10.95 -19.11 -1.37
C ILE A 73 -10.99 -17.60 -1.38
N ALA A 74 -12.19 -17.02 -1.39
CA ALA A 74 -12.38 -15.58 -1.35
C ALA A 74 -11.79 -14.98 -0.05
N MET A 75 -11.03 -13.91 -0.19
CA MET A 75 -10.41 -13.24 0.95
C MET A 75 -10.53 -11.71 0.84
N SER A 76 -10.86 -11.05 1.95
CA SER A 76 -10.87 -9.59 2.05
C SER A 76 -9.85 -9.11 3.07
N ILE A 77 -9.01 -8.19 2.62
CA ILE A 77 -8.04 -7.50 3.49
C ILE A 77 -8.61 -6.12 3.80
N VAL A 78 -9.02 -5.93 5.06
CA VAL A 78 -9.69 -4.70 5.49
C VAL A 78 -8.74 -3.74 6.20
N ASN A 79 -9.11 -2.46 6.23
CA ASN A 79 -8.31 -1.44 6.89
C ASN A 79 -8.44 -1.56 8.41
N PRO A 80 -7.34 -1.72 9.17
CA PRO A 80 -7.35 -1.83 10.63
C PRO A 80 -8.02 -0.64 11.33
N ARG A 81 -7.96 0.55 10.72
CA ARG A 81 -8.64 1.73 11.27
C ARG A 81 -10.16 1.60 11.20
N GLN A 82 -10.69 1.08 10.11
CA GLN A 82 -12.15 0.90 9.96
C GLN A 82 -12.67 -0.12 10.98
N VAL A 83 -11.96 -1.23 11.19
CA VAL A 83 -12.33 -2.23 12.20
C VAL A 83 -12.26 -1.64 13.60
N ARG A 84 -11.24 -0.86 13.91
CA ARG A 84 -11.11 -0.16 15.21
C ARG A 84 -12.20 0.89 15.43
N ASP A 85 -12.54 1.66 14.42
CA ASP A 85 -13.60 2.67 14.52
C ASP A 85 -14.98 1.97 14.66
N PHE A 86 -15.19 0.82 14.00
CA PHE A 86 -16.38 -0.02 14.20
C PHE A 86 -16.44 -0.61 15.62
N ALA A 87 -15.32 -1.09 16.16
CA ALA A 87 -15.24 -1.56 17.55
C ALA A 87 -15.67 -0.48 18.54
N ARG A 88 -15.16 0.74 18.38
CA ARG A 88 -15.54 1.89 19.20
C ARG A 88 -17.02 2.23 19.07
N ALA A 89 -17.54 2.27 17.84
CA ALA A 89 -18.95 2.57 17.57
C ALA A 89 -19.89 1.51 18.19
N THR A 90 -19.44 0.27 18.34
CA THR A 90 -20.20 -0.83 18.97
C THR A 90 -19.91 -1.00 20.47
N GLY A 91 -19.23 -0.02 21.10
CA GLY A 91 -18.99 0.00 22.55
C GLY A 91 -17.89 -0.94 23.04
N GLN A 92 -17.11 -1.54 22.14
CA GLN A 92 -16.05 -2.49 22.51
C GLN A 92 -14.70 -1.76 22.59
N LEU A 93 -14.26 -1.44 23.80
CA LEU A 93 -13.04 -0.67 24.07
C LEU A 93 -11.85 -1.56 24.50
N ALA A 94 -12.14 -2.76 25.03
CA ALA A 94 -11.10 -3.72 25.43
C ALA A 94 -10.43 -4.36 24.22
N LYS A 95 -9.10 -4.55 24.31
CA LYS A 95 -8.27 -5.15 23.25
C LYS A 95 -7.64 -6.44 23.76
N THR A 96 -8.02 -7.58 23.16
CA THR A 96 -7.31 -8.87 23.26
C THR A 96 -7.42 -9.58 21.92
N ASP A 97 -6.43 -10.41 21.57
CA ASP A 97 -6.38 -11.11 20.27
C ASP A 97 -7.67 -11.89 19.95
N ALA A 98 -8.28 -12.52 20.93
CA ALA A 98 -9.55 -13.23 20.75
C ALA A 98 -10.75 -12.29 20.53
N LEU A 99 -10.74 -11.10 21.15
CA LEU A 99 -11.76 -10.07 20.91
C LEU A 99 -11.55 -9.45 19.52
N ASP A 100 -10.29 -9.26 19.10
CA ASP A 100 -9.96 -8.67 17.81
C ASP A 100 -10.49 -9.54 16.65
N ALA A 101 -10.32 -10.87 16.68
CA ALA A 101 -10.88 -11.78 15.67
C ALA A 101 -12.43 -11.74 15.63
N ASN A 102 -13.10 -11.68 16.78
CA ASN A 102 -14.57 -11.58 16.83
C ASN A 102 -15.08 -10.23 16.34
N ILE A 103 -14.33 -9.13 16.58
CA ILE A 103 -14.67 -7.81 16.04
C ILE A 103 -14.54 -7.79 14.52
N ILE A 104 -13.48 -8.39 13.98
CA ILE A 104 -13.30 -8.51 12.53
C ILE A 104 -14.48 -9.30 11.94
N LEU A 105 -14.95 -10.37 12.60
CA LEU A 105 -16.10 -11.14 12.14
C LEU A 105 -17.39 -10.30 12.15
N ARG A 106 -17.67 -9.58 13.23
CA ARG A 106 -18.83 -8.68 13.32
C ARG A 106 -18.76 -7.57 12.29
N PHE A 107 -17.58 -6.99 12.10
CA PHE A 107 -17.34 -6.01 11.05
C PHE A 107 -17.64 -6.58 9.65
N ALA A 108 -17.13 -7.79 9.36
CA ALA A 108 -17.35 -8.46 8.08
C ALA A 108 -18.84 -8.71 7.82
N CYS A 109 -19.59 -9.19 8.81
CA CYS A 109 -21.03 -9.41 8.69
C CYS A 109 -21.81 -8.10 8.47
N ALA A 110 -21.41 -7.00 9.12
CA ALA A 110 -22.09 -5.71 9.00
C ALA A 110 -21.73 -4.95 7.71
N MET A 111 -20.45 -4.97 7.32
CA MET A 111 -19.94 -4.16 6.22
C MET A 111 -19.85 -4.91 4.89
N GLN A 112 -19.89 -6.23 4.91
CA GLN A 112 -19.85 -7.11 3.73
C GLN A 112 -18.73 -6.73 2.74
N PRO A 113 -17.45 -6.72 3.18
CA PRO A 113 -16.36 -6.24 2.36
C PRO A 113 -16.20 -7.11 1.11
N ALA A 114 -16.05 -6.46 -0.05
CA ALA A 114 -15.79 -7.18 -1.30
C ALA A 114 -14.48 -7.98 -1.24
N PRO A 115 -14.40 -9.16 -1.87
CA PRO A 115 -13.16 -9.92 -1.97
C PRO A 115 -12.03 -9.10 -2.61
N SER A 116 -10.85 -9.15 -2.00
CA SER A 116 -9.63 -8.59 -2.58
C SER A 116 -9.13 -9.52 -3.68
N PRO A 117 -8.77 -9.03 -4.87
CA PRO A 117 -8.21 -9.89 -5.89
C PRO A 117 -6.89 -10.50 -5.41
N PRO A 118 -6.61 -11.78 -5.74
CA PRO A 118 -5.34 -12.41 -5.38
C PRO A 118 -4.18 -11.66 -6.05
N THR A 119 -3.10 -11.44 -5.30
CA THR A 119 -1.91 -10.78 -5.84
C THR A 119 -1.10 -11.80 -6.66
N PRO A 120 -0.87 -11.57 -7.95
CA PRO A 120 -0.02 -12.45 -8.77
C PRO A 120 1.38 -12.61 -8.16
N ALA A 121 1.99 -13.80 -8.33
CA ALA A 121 3.28 -14.12 -7.71
C ALA A 121 4.42 -13.18 -8.18
N ASN A 122 4.44 -12.79 -9.46
CA ASN A 122 5.38 -11.81 -10.01
C ASN A 122 5.21 -10.43 -9.35
N GLN A 123 3.98 -9.96 -9.17
CA GLN A 123 3.70 -8.69 -8.48
C GLN A 123 4.08 -8.75 -6.99
N ALA A 124 3.87 -9.90 -6.33
CA ALA A 124 4.29 -10.10 -4.95
C ALA A 124 5.83 -10.03 -4.81
N ARG A 125 6.58 -10.67 -5.72
CA ARG A 125 8.06 -10.61 -5.77
C ARG A 125 8.54 -9.17 -6.02
N LEU A 126 7.96 -8.49 -7.01
CA LEU A 126 8.29 -7.09 -7.29
C LEU A 126 8.08 -6.21 -6.05
N ALA A 127 6.95 -6.37 -5.35
CA ALA A 127 6.67 -5.63 -4.12
C ALA A 127 7.67 -5.91 -2.99
N GLU A 128 8.23 -7.12 -2.92
CA GLU A 128 9.31 -7.46 -1.97
C GLU A 128 10.62 -6.76 -2.32
N GLN A 129 11.01 -6.75 -3.60
CA GLN A 129 12.21 -6.07 -4.08
C GLN A 129 12.13 -4.56 -3.87
N VAL A 130 11.01 -3.94 -4.22
CA VAL A 130 10.75 -2.50 -4.00
C VAL A 130 10.86 -2.15 -2.52
N ARG A 131 10.32 -2.99 -1.64
CA ARG A 131 10.38 -2.80 -0.18
C ARG A 131 11.79 -2.96 0.35
N ARG A 132 12.53 -3.96 -0.15
CA ARG A 132 13.95 -4.15 0.23
C ARG A 132 14.79 -2.96 -0.19
N ARG A 133 14.61 -2.47 -1.41
CA ARG A 133 15.27 -1.27 -1.90
C ARG A 133 15.03 -0.08 -0.97
N ARG A 134 13.79 0.15 -0.54
CA ARG A 134 13.46 1.22 0.38
C ARG A 134 14.19 1.08 1.72
N GLN A 135 14.20 -0.12 2.31
CA GLN A 135 14.94 -0.37 3.55
C GLN A 135 16.43 0.00 3.42
N LEU A 136 17.05 -0.36 2.30
CA LEU A 136 18.45 -0.03 2.02
C LEU A 136 18.67 1.48 1.88
N VAL A 137 17.74 2.19 1.22
CA VAL A 137 17.79 3.66 1.11
C VAL A 137 17.62 4.33 2.47
N ASP A 138 16.70 3.83 3.31
CA ASP A 138 16.50 4.34 4.67
C ASP A 138 17.78 4.13 5.52
N MET A 139 18.44 2.95 5.43
CA MET A 139 19.71 2.66 6.09
C MET A 139 20.82 3.60 5.58
N LEU A 140 20.94 3.80 4.26
CA LEU A 140 21.89 4.70 3.64
C LEU A 140 21.72 6.14 4.14
N ALA A 141 20.48 6.61 4.27
CA ALA A 141 20.19 7.95 4.77
C ALA A 141 20.64 8.14 6.23
N VAL A 142 20.39 7.15 7.08
CA VAL A 142 20.85 7.15 8.48
C VAL A 142 22.36 7.15 8.54
N GLU A 143 23.03 6.33 7.73
CA GLU A 143 24.49 6.25 7.71
C GLU A 143 25.15 7.55 7.22
N LYS A 144 24.55 8.20 6.19
CA LYS A 144 25.00 9.52 5.72
C LYS A 144 24.91 10.59 6.81
N GLN A 145 23.89 10.53 7.66
CA GLN A 145 23.75 11.48 8.77
C GLN A 145 24.87 11.31 9.84
N ARG A 146 25.38 10.10 10.01
CA ARG A 146 26.45 9.81 10.97
C ARG A 146 27.81 10.42 10.56
N LEU A 147 28.01 10.77 9.30
CA LEU A 147 29.22 11.45 8.85
C LEU A 147 29.37 12.87 9.45
N SER A 148 28.26 13.50 9.85
CA SER A 148 28.31 14.87 10.35
C SER A 148 28.92 14.92 11.74
N GLY A 149 29.96 15.74 11.91
CA GLY A 149 30.60 15.98 13.22
C GLY A 149 31.61 14.92 13.66
N LEU A 150 32.00 13.99 12.81
CA LEU A 150 33.04 12.99 13.09
C LEU A 150 34.41 13.48 12.60
N GLU A 151 35.44 13.30 13.43
CA GLU A 151 36.81 13.68 13.13
C GLU A 151 37.75 12.46 13.07
N ASP A 152 37.41 11.35 13.72
CA ASP A 152 38.21 10.15 13.77
C ASP A 152 38.30 9.46 12.40
N ALA A 153 39.53 9.28 11.88
CA ALA A 153 39.78 8.79 10.54
C ALA A 153 39.33 7.33 10.33
N ASP A 154 39.50 6.47 11.34
CA ASP A 154 39.13 5.06 11.26
C ASP A 154 37.60 4.88 11.28
N THR A 155 36.93 5.64 12.11
CA THR A 155 35.45 5.68 12.14
C THR A 155 34.87 6.19 10.81
N LEU A 156 35.47 7.26 10.24
CA LEU A 156 35.07 7.79 8.94
C LEU A 156 35.29 6.77 7.81
N ALA A 157 36.42 6.03 7.85
CA ALA A 157 36.71 4.98 6.85
C ALA A 157 35.68 3.86 6.93
N SER A 158 35.36 3.38 8.14
CA SER A 158 34.33 2.34 8.36
C SER A 158 32.95 2.75 7.85
N ILE A 159 32.53 4.00 8.12
CA ILE A 159 31.23 4.50 7.62
C ILE A 159 31.24 4.60 6.08
N ARG A 160 32.33 5.08 5.47
CA ARG A 160 32.42 5.17 4.01
C ARG A 160 32.36 3.80 3.34
N GLU A 161 33.01 2.79 3.92
CA GLU A 161 32.93 1.40 3.43
C GLU A 161 31.48 0.88 3.48
N HIS A 162 30.78 1.11 4.60
CA HIS A 162 29.36 0.71 4.75
C HIS A 162 28.46 1.46 3.78
N LEU A 163 28.69 2.76 3.53
CA LEU A 163 27.96 3.53 2.51
C LEU A 163 28.14 2.94 1.12
N ALA A 164 29.37 2.61 0.72
CA ALA A 164 29.67 1.99 -0.57
C ALA A 164 28.99 0.62 -0.72
N PHE A 165 28.98 -0.19 0.34
CA PHE A 165 28.25 -1.46 0.38
C PHE A 165 26.73 -1.26 0.18
N LEU A 166 26.12 -0.32 0.90
CA LEU A 166 24.67 -0.03 0.78
C LEU A 166 24.31 0.49 -0.61
N GLU A 167 25.13 1.36 -1.20
CA GLU A 167 24.95 1.86 -2.57
C GLU A 167 25.02 0.74 -3.60
N GLY A 168 25.98 -0.20 -3.44
CA GLY A 168 26.07 -1.41 -4.26
C GLY A 168 24.82 -2.30 -4.14
N GLN A 169 24.32 -2.52 -2.92
CA GLN A 169 23.09 -3.28 -2.70
C GLN A 169 21.85 -2.62 -3.30
N ILE A 170 21.75 -1.28 -3.24
CA ILE A 170 20.65 -0.52 -3.88
C ILE A 170 20.71 -0.68 -5.40
N SER A 171 21.90 -0.59 -5.99
CA SER A 171 22.11 -0.81 -7.43
C SER A 171 21.66 -2.20 -7.87
N GLN A 172 22.04 -3.24 -7.13
CA GLN A 172 21.59 -4.61 -7.39
C GLN A 172 20.07 -4.76 -7.27
N CYS A 173 19.45 -4.13 -6.26
CA CYS A 173 17.98 -4.12 -6.14
C CYS A 173 17.31 -3.43 -7.32
N ASN A 174 17.87 -2.30 -7.81
CA ASN A 174 17.35 -1.62 -8.99
C ASN A 174 17.40 -2.52 -10.24
N ALA A 175 18.52 -3.23 -10.44
CA ALA A 175 18.66 -4.17 -11.56
C ALA A 175 17.63 -5.31 -11.49
N ARG A 176 17.42 -5.90 -10.29
CA ARG A 176 16.40 -6.95 -10.08
C ARG A 176 14.99 -6.44 -10.31
N ILE A 177 14.64 -5.26 -9.79
CA ILE A 177 13.33 -4.62 -10.01
C ILE A 177 13.07 -4.41 -11.50
N LYS A 178 14.08 -3.91 -12.24
CA LYS A 178 13.99 -3.72 -13.68
C LYS A 178 13.76 -5.05 -14.39
N ALA A 179 14.54 -6.07 -14.09
CA ALA A 179 14.40 -7.40 -14.68
C ALA A 179 13.02 -8.05 -14.40
N GLU A 180 12.49 -7.92 -13.18
CA GLU A 180 11.14 -8.43 -12.85
C GLU A 180 10.04 -7.68 -13.61
N ILE A 181 10.19 -6.37 -13.87
CA ILE A 181 9.24 -5.61 -14.67
C ILE A 181 9.33 -6.01 -16.15
N GLU A 182 10.55 -6.14 -16.69
CA GLU A 182 10.79 -6.49 -18.10
C GLU A 182 10.39 -7.95 -18.42
N ALA A 183 10.41 -8.84 -17.43
CA ALA A 183 10.00 -10.24 -17.59
C ALA A 183 8.47 -10.44 -17.75
N ASP A 184 7.68 -9.43 -17.47
CA ASP A 184 6.22 -9.47 -17.61
C ASP A 184 5.74 -8.34 -18.52
N GLU A 185 5.16 -8.70 -19.67
CA GLU A 185 4.73 -7.75 -20.69
C GLU A 185 3.74 -6.70 -20.16
N LYS A 186 2.82 -7.09 -19.26
CA LYS A 186 1.85 -6.16 -18.67
C LYS A 186 2.52 -5.18 -17.70
N LEU A 187 3.49 -5.64 -16.92
CA LEU A 187 4.26 -4.77 -16.01
C LEU A 187 5.17 -3.84 -16.81
N ALA A 188 5.85 -4.35 -17.84
CA ALA A 188 6.69 -3.56 -18.74
C ALA A 188 5.87 -2.45 -19.43
N ARG A 189 4.68 -2.79 -19.97
CA ARG A 189 3.78 -1.80 -20.57
C ARG A 189 3.37 -0.72 -19.58
N LYS A 190 3.00 -1.10 -18.34
CA LYS A 190 2.66 -0.14 -17.29
C LYS A 190 3.84 0.77 -16.95
N ALA A 191 5.07 0.24 -16.90
CA ALA A 191 6.27 1.03 -16.62
C ALA A 191 6.51 2.09 -17.71
N VAL A 192 6.46 1.71 -18.99
CA VAL A 192 6.58 2.63 -20.13
C VAL A 192 5.53 3.73 -20.07
N LEU A 193 4.28 3.39 -19.78
CA LEU A 193 3.20 4.36 -19.67
C LEU A 193 3.44 5.36 -18.52
N LEU A 194 3.86 4.88 -17.35
CA LEU A 194 4.11 5.74 -16.20
C LEU A 194 5.33 6.64 -16.42
N GLU A 195 6.40 6.10 -16.97
CA GLU A 195 7.64 6.83 -17.25
C GLU A 195 7.47 7.88 -18.37
N SER A 196 6.44 7.76 -19.20
CA SER A 196 6.09 8.81 -20.15
C SER A 196 5.68 10.13 -19.49
N ILE A 197 5.25 10.10 -18.21
CA ILE A 197 4.82 11.30 -17.48
C ILE A 197 6.06 12.04 -16.96
N PRO A 198 6.34 13.27 -17.42
CA PRO A 198 7.49 14.04 -16.94
C PRO A 198 7.45 14.23 -15.41
N GLY A 199 8.49 13.72 -14.73
CA GLY A 199 8.62 13.67 -13.27
C GLY A 199 8.48 12.28 -12.68
N ILE A 200 7.91 11.31 -13.40
CA ILE A 200 7.87 9.90 -12.98
C ILE A 200 9.05 9.17 -13.64
N GLY A 201 10.04 8.77 -12.84
CA GLY A 201 11.13 7.91 -13.30
C GLY A 201 10.91 6.45 -12.88
N ALA A 202 11.80 5.56 -13.32
CA ALA A 202 11.73 4.10 -13.11
C ALA A 202 11.46 3.69 -11.66
N THR A 203 12.09 4.36 -10.68
CA THR A 203 11.85 4.07 -9.25
C THR A 203 10.40 4.35 -8.84
N THR A 204 9.83 5.48 -9.25
CA THR A 204 8.45 5.81 -8.92
C THR A 204 7.47 4.91 -9.66
N ALA A 205 7.72 4.62 -10.94
CA ALA A 205 6.94 3.67 -11.71
C ALA A 205 6.91 2.29 -11.03
N ALA A 206 8.05 1.77 -10.63
CA ALA A 206 8.16 0.49 -9.90
C ALA A 206 7.36 0.48 -8.59
N VAL A 207 7.44 1.56 -7.79
CA VAL A 207 6.64 1.69 -6.54
C VAL A 207 5.15 1.70 -6.83
N LEU A 208 4.70 2.47 -7.84
CA LEU A 208 3.29 2.54 -8.21
C LEU A 208 2.77 1.18 -8.70
N ILE A 209 3.52 0.48 -9.54
CA ILE A 209 3.15 -0.85 -10.04
C ILE A 209 3.08 -1.87 -8.91
N ALA A 210 4.09 -1.88 -8.03
CA ALA A 210 4.23 -2.89 -6.98
C ALA A 210 3.27 -2.67 -5.80
N GLU A 211 3.04 -1.42 -5.42
CA GLU A 211 2.35 -1.10 -4.18
C GLU A 211 0.98 -0.43 -4.38
N LEU A 212 0.54 -0.24 -5.62
CA LEU A 212 -0.77 0.33 -5.96
C LEU A 212 -1.44 -0.50 -7.08
N PRO A 213 -1.77 -1.78 -6.83
CA PRO A 213 -2.35 -2.68 -7.83
C PRO A 213 -3.68 -2.18 -8.40
N GLU A 214 -4.37 -1.31 -7.68
CA GLU A 214 -5.63 -0.67 -8.10
C GLU A 214 -5.44 0.43 -9.16
N LEU A 215 -4.19 0.77 -9.50
CA LEU A 215 -3.87 1.78 -10.51
C LEU A 215 -4.37 1.35 -11.90
N GLY A 216 -5.17 2.20 -12.52
CA GLY A 216 -5.87 1.92 -13.78
C GLY A 216 -7.23 1.24 -13.60
N ILE A 217 -7.63 0.88 -12.37
CA ILE A 217 -8.91 0.22 -12.07
C ILE A 217 -9.79 1.11 -11.18
N ALA A 218 -9.21 1.68 -10.14
CA ALA A 218 -9.92 2.51 -9.17
C ALA A 218 -10.32 3.88 -9.76
N ASP A 219 -11.40 4.46 -9.25
CA ASP A 219 -11.75 5.84 -9.60
C ASP A 219 -10.76 6.86 -9.00
N LYS A 220 -10.84 8.12 -9.48
CA LYS A 220 -9.95 9.21 -9.07
C LYS A 220 -9.99 9.56 -7.58
N LYS A 221 -11.10 9.28 -6.87
CA LYS A 221 -11.23 9.53 -5.43
C LYS A 221 -10.63 8.37 -4.64
N GLN A 222 -10.96 7.15 -5.05
CA GLN A 222 -10.43 5.92 -4.45
C GLN A 222 -8.91 5.84 -4.55
N ILE A 223 -8.33 6.06 -5.74
CA ILE A 223 -6.88 5.98 -5.93
C ILE A 223 -6.14 7.06 -5.11
N ALA A 224 -6.70 8.26 -5.00
CA ALA A 224 -6.14 9.32 -4.16
C ALA A 224 -6.19 8.97 -2.66
N ALA A 225 -7.27 8.33 -2.20
CA ALA A 225 -7.41 7.87 -0.82
C ALA A 225 -6.43 6.73 -0.51
N LEU A 226 -6.28 5.75 -1.42
CA LEU A 226 -5.34 4.64 -1.28
C LEU A 226 -3.88 5.12 -1.21
N ALA A 227 -3.52 6.14 -1.98
CA ALA A 227 -2.19 6.77 -1.91
C ALA A 227 -2.03 7.73 -0.72
N GLY A 228 -3.11 8.08 -0.02
CA GLY A 228 -3.09 9.01 1.10
C GLY A 228 -2.85 10.46 0.70
N VAL A 229 -3.33 10.86 -0.50
CA VAL A 229 -3.25 12.24 -1.02
C VAL A 229 -4.64 12.86 -1.23
N ALA A 230 -5.71 12.18 -0.80
CA ALA A 230 -7.04 12.73 -0.78
C ALA A 230 -7.21 13.72 0.38
N PRO A 231 -7.69 14.96 0.14
CA PRO A 231 -8.03 15.86 1.22
C PRO A 231 -9.29 15.35 1.95
N MET A 232 -9.20 15.24 3.27
CA MET A 232 -10.31 14.89 4.15
C MET A 232 -10.77 16.17 4.84
N ASN A 233 -12.00 16.59 4.56
CA ASN A 233 -12.61 17.74 5.21
C ASN A 233 -12.94 17.44 6.67
N ARG A 234 -12.89 18.46 7.50
CA ARG A 234 -13.34 18.44 8.90
C ARG A 234 -14.29 19.60 9.13
N ASP A 235 -15.45 19.52 8.48
CA ASP A 235 -16.46 20.54 8.59
C ASP A 235 -17.52 20.10 9.64
N SER A 236 -17.96 21.03 10.50
CA SER A 236 -19.05 20.80 11.45
C SER A 236 -19.93 22.04 11.58
N GLY A 237 -21.19 21.92 11.22
CA GLY A 237 -22.14 23.05 11.23
C GLY A 237 -21.64 24.20 10.36
N GLN A 238 -21.52 25.38 10.96
CA GLN A 238 -21.01 26.60 10.28
C GLN A 238 -19.46 26.66 10.24
N TRP A 239 -18.76 25.80 11.01
CA TRP A 239 -17.31 25.81 11.05
C TRP A 239 -16.73 24.97 9.90
N ARG A 240 -15.89 25.61 9.07
CA ARG A 240 -15.13 24.96 8.02
C ARG A 240 -13.70 24.79 8.43
N GLY A 241 -13.30 23.55 8.73
CA GLY A 241 -11.95 23.21 9.08
C GLY A 241 -11.00 23.13 7.88
N GLN A 242 -9.70 23.12 8.14
CA GLN A 242 -8.71 22.85 7.09
C GLN A 242 -8.73 21.37 6.72
N ALA A 243 -8.79 21.09 5.41
CA ALA A 243 -8.68 19.74 4.91
C ALA A 243 -7.24 19.22 5.07
N HIS A 244 -7.11 18.01 5.59
CA HIS A 244 -5.82 17.35 5.77
C HIS A 244 -5.79 16.01 5.03
N ILE A 245 -4.61 15.63 4.52
CA ILE A 245 -4.39 14.26 4.03
C ILE A 245 -4.18 13.33 5.21
N THR A 246 -4.73 12.11 5.14
CA THR A 246 -4.57 11.08 6.18
C THR A 246 -4.61 9.68 5.59
N GLY A 247 -4.02 8.71 6.29
CA GLY A 247 -4.03 7.31 5.89
C GLY A 247 -3.26 7.03 4.60
N GLY A 248 -3.68 6.03 3.87
CA GLY A 248 -3.09 5.58 2.61
C GLY A 248 -1.71 4.92 2.75
N ARG A 249 -1.14 4.53 1.61
CA ARG A 249 0.15 3.82 1.53
C ARG A 249 1.30 4.83 1.57
N LEU A 250 2.03 4.85 2.70
CA LEU A 250 3.10 5.83 2.93
C LEU A 250 4.20 5.78 1.85
N SER A 251 4.60 4.59 1.41
CA SER A 251 5.62 4.39 0.37
C SER A 251 5.21 5.04 -0.96
N VAL A 252 3.96 4.83 -1.37
CA VAL A 252 3.38 5.46 -2.56
C VAL A 252 3.38 6.98 -2.42
N ARG A 253 2.94 7.50 -1.27
CA ARG A 253 2.93 8.95 -1.03
C ARG A 253 4.32 9.57 -1.04
N CYS A 254 5.32 8.92 -0.42
CA CYS A 254 6.72 9.38 -0.45
C CYS A 254 7.29 9.38 -1.88
N SER A 255 7.02 8.34 -2.66
CA SER A 255 7.46 8.24 -4.04
C SER A 255 6.81 9.30 -4.93
N LEU A 256 5.52 9.55 -4.76
CA LEU A 256 4.80 10.63 -5.46
C LEU A 256 5.35 12.01 -5.09
N TYR A 257 5.71 12.24 -3.83
CA TYR A 257 6.34 13.49 -3.41
C TYR A 257 7.65 13.73 -4.19
N MET A 258 8.52 12.72 -4.24
CA MET A 258 9.79 12.82 -4.96
C MET A 258 9.61 13.00 -6.47
N ALA A 259 8.61 12.37 -7.07
CA ALA A 259 8.25 12.55 -8.48
C ALA A 259 7.66 13.95 -8.78
N THR A 260 6.95 14.52 -7.80
CA THR A 260 6.31 15.82 -7.96
C THR A 260 7.32 16.96 -7.99
N LEU A 261 8.43 16.88 -7.25
CA LEU A 261 9.45 17.92 -7.22
C LEU A 261 10.05 18.26 -8.61
N PRO A 262 10.49 17.30 -9.43
CA PRO A 262 10.86 17.59 -10.81
C PRO A 262 9.65 17.93 -11.69
N ALA A 263 8.48 17.31 -11.47
CA ALA A 263 7.30 17.58 -12.29
C ALA A 263 6.82 19.04 -12.22
N ILE A 264 6.89 19.69 -11.06
CA ILE A 264 6.55 21.13 -10.94
C ILE A 264 7.52 22.05 -11.70
N ARG A 265 8.65 21.53 -12.18
CA ARG A 265 9.63 22.28 -12.99
C ARG A 265 9.52 21.94 -14.46
N PHE A 266 9.35 20.66 -14.79
CA PHE A 266 9.53 20.12 -16.13
C PHE A 266 8.24 19.63 -16.80
N ASN A 267 7.15 19.42 -16.05
CA ASN A 267 5.86 19.04 -16.62
C ASN A 267 4.96 20.28 -16.71
N PRO A 268 4.64 20.81 -17.90
CA PRO A 268 3.89 22.05 -18.05
C PRO A 268 2.55 22.04 -17.30
N ALA A 269 1.76 20.97 -17.46
CA ALA A 269 0.45 20.85 -16.84
C ALA A 269 0.48 20.81 -15.28
N ILE A 270 1.59 20.30 -14.72
CA ILE A 270 1.80 20.25 -13.26
C ILE A 270 2.38 21.56 -12.76
N LYS A 271 3.31 22.17 -13.53
CA LYS A 271 3.91 23.47 -13.25
C LYS A 271 2.83 24.56 -13.15
N ASP A 272 1.99 24.67 -14.18
CA ASP A 272 0.93 25.70 -14.24
C ASP A 272 -0.09 25.50 -13.10
N PHE A 273 -0.45 24.23 -12.83
CA PHE A 273 -1.32 23.92 -11.70
C PHE A 273 -0.71 24.32 -10.36
N TYR A 274 0.57 24.01 -10.14
CA TYR A 274 1.28 24.38 -8.91
C TYR A 274 1.40 25.90 -8.78
N GLN A 275 1.81 26.60 -9.83
CA GLN A 275 1.96 28.06 -9.84
C GLN A 275 0.64 28.77 -9.55
N ARG A 276 -0.46 28.31 -10.14
CA ARG A 276 -1.80 28.84 -9.87
C ARG A 276 -2.16 28.72 -8.39
N LEU A 277 -1.97 27.55 -7.77
CA LEU A 277 -2.24 27.38 -6.34
C LEU A 277 -1.36 28.26 -5.46
N ARG A 278 -0.11 28.50 -5.86
CA ARG A 278 0.80 29.40 -5.15
C ARG A 278 0.34 30.86 -5.26
N ALA A 279 -0.11 31.27 -6.44
CA ALA A 279 -0.69 32.61 -6.67
C ALA A 279 -2.00 32.83 -5.86
N GLU A 280 -2.79 31.77 -5.68
CA GLU A 280 -3.97 31.76 -4.79
C GLU A 280 -3.62 31.78 -3.29
N GLY A 281 -2.33 31.90 -2.91
CA GLY A 281 -1.88 31.97 -1.52
C GLY A 281 -1.75 30.63 -0.80
N LYS A 282 -1.90 29.47 -1.47
CA LYS A 282 -1.73 28.15 -0.84
C LYS A 282 -0.28 27.94 -0.39
N ALA A 283 -0.09 27.41 0.81
CA ALA A 283 1.23 27.05 1.33
C ALA A 283 1.97 26.06 0.40
N PRO A 284 3.31 26.12 0.27
CA PRO A 284 4.07 25.25 -0.65
C PRO A 284 3.76 23.76 -0.51
N LYS A 285 3.73 23.25 0.70
CA LYS A 285 3.43 21.82 0.97
C LYS A 285 2.00 21.43 0.56
N VAL A 286 1.04 22.34 0.69
CA VAL A 286 -0.35 22.12 0.26
C VAL A 286 -0.41 22.06 -1.27
N ALA A 287 0.24 22.99 -1.96
CA ALA A 287 0.29 23.01 -3.41
C ALA A 287 1.02 21.77 -3.99
N ILE A 288 2.13 21.33 -3.36
CA ILE A 288 2.83 20.08 -3.73
C ILE A 288 1.91 18.89 -3.53
N THR A 289 1.20 18.78 -2.41
CA THR A 289 0.27 17.66 -2.16
C THR A 289 -0.88 17.61 -3.18
N ALA A 290 -1.40 18.78 -3.57
CA ALA A 290 -2.40 18.87 -4.64
C ALA A 290 -1.82 18.43 -6.00
N ALA A 291 -0.57 18.81 -6.31
CA ALA A 291 0.16 18.37 -7.50
C ALA A 291 0.42 16.85 -7.49
N MET A 292 0.79 16.26 -6.35
CA MET A 292 0.91 14.81 -6.18
C MET A 292 -0.39 14.08 -6.55
N ARG A 293 -1.53 14.60 -6.05
CA ARG A 293 -2.83 14.05 -6.40
C ARG A 293 -3.12 14.18 -7.89
N LYS A 294 -2.79 15.31 -8.51
CA LYS A 294 -2.99 15.53 -9.96
C LYS A 294 -2.14 14.55 -10.77
N ILE A 295 -0.85 14.37 -10.45
CA ILE A 295 0.03 13.38 -11.10
C ILE A 295 -0.54 11.97 -10.97
N LEU A 296 -0.98 11.58 -9.78
CA LEU A 296 -1.55 10.25 -9.55
C LEU A 296 -2.82 10.01 -10.37
N VAL A 297 -3.71 11.00 -10.44
CA VAL A 297 -4.94 10.90 -11.25
C VAL A 297 -4.61 10.80 -12.74
N ILE A 298 -3.59 11.52 -13.21
CA ILE A 298 -3.08 11.42 -14.58
C ILE A 298 -2.51 10.01 -14.81
N ALA A 299 -1.64 9.51 -13.92
CA ALA A 299 -1.08 8.17 -14.01
C ALA A 299 -2.17 7.10 -14.06
N ASN A 300 -3.21 7.23 -13.23
CA ASN A 300 -4.36 6.32 -13.23
C ASN A 300 -5.11 6.33 -14.58
N ALA A 301 -5.36 7.52 -15.13
CA ALA A 301 -6.04 7.64 -16.42
C ALA A 301 -5.21 7.09 -17.59
N ILE A 302 -3.89 7.32 -17.59
CA ILE A 302 -2.95 6.80 -18.60
C ILE A 302 -2.94 5.27 -18.61
N ILE A 303 -2.87 4.64 -17.44
CA ILE A 303 -2.93 3.18 -17.33
C ILE A 303 -4.30 2.65 -17.77
N GLN A 304 -5.39 3.31 -17.38
CA GLN A 304 -6.75 2.92 -17.75
C GLN A 304 -7.01 3.00 -19.25
N GLN A 305 -6.45 4.02 -19.92
CA GLN A 305 -6.64 4.26 -21.35
C GLN A 305 -5.59 3.57 -22.22
N ASP A 306 -4.56 2.98 -21.62
CA ASP A 306 -3.38 2.40 -22.30
C ASP A 306 -2.72 3.37 -23.29
N ARG A 307 -2.67 4.66 -22.97
CA ARG A 307 -2.09 5.72 -23.83
C ARG A 307 -1.00 6.47 -23.07
N PRO A 308 0.18 6.68 -23.68
CA PRO A 308 1.25 7.44 -23.06
C PRO A 308 0.86 8.91 -22.87
N TRP A 309 1.58 9.56 -21.96
CA TRP A 309 1.44 11.00 -21.76
C TRP A 309 1.69 11.77 -23.06
N THR A 310 0.78 12.67 -23.38
CA THR A 310 0.95 13.66 -24.46
C THR A 310 0.85 15.05 -23.87
N ASN A 311 1.80 15.92 -24.21
CA ASN A 311 1.67 17.34 -23.89
C ASN A 311 0.54 17.92 -24.75
N HIS A 312 -0.67 17.95 -24.20
CA HIS A 312 -1.67 18.86 -24.74
C HIS A 312 -1.35 20.24 -24.14
N ALA A 313 -0.78 21.10 -24.99
CA ALA A 313 -0.60 22.51 -24.71
C ALA A 313 -1.97 23.18 -24.50
#